data_dd5f21f3eaf571b0295aacac1f671609
#
_entry.id   dd5f21f3eaf571b0295aacac1f671609
#
_cell.length_a   1.000
_cell.length_b   1.000
_cell.length_c   1.000
_cell.angle_alpha   90.00
_cell.angle_beta   90.00
_cell.angle_gamma   90.00
#
_symmetry.space_group_name_H-M   'P 1'
#
loop_
_entity.id
_entity.type
_entity.pdbx_description
1 polymer ?
#
loop_
_entity_poly.entity_id
_entity_poly.type
_entity_poly.pdbx_seq_one_letter_code
_entity_poly.pdbx_strand_id
1 'polypeptide(L)'
;MGERISLEWEELDEDALRGLAAKATGYLIPGDVVVLKGEVGAGKTTFVRAAVRALGVRETVTSPTYQFARGYEGFAGGRAVTVNHLDLYRLEELDARDVLDLDEYLDTGSMTFIEWANPAAHLLEEPSVVEILHHTPDTRRVRLSGPLALRLSSKSC
;
A
#
# COMPACT_ATOMS: atom_id res chain seq x y z
N MET A 1 6.87 -20.13 15.07
CA MET A 1 6.05 -18.92 15.07
C MET A 1 6.94 -17.71 15.15
N GLY A 2 6.96 -16.91 14.12
CA GLY A 2 7.75 -15.71 14.09
C GLY A 2 7.10 -14.59 14.91
N GLU A 3 7.93 -13.80 15.57
CA GLU A 3 7.46 -12.58 16.20
C GLU A 3 6.94 -11.63 15.13
N ARG A 4 5.78 -11.02 15.39
CA ARG A 4 5.25 -9.98 14.51
C ARG A 4 5.97 -8.69 14.80
N ILE A 5 6.74 -8.22 13.85
CA ILE A 5 7.44 -6.94 13.96
C ILE A 5 6.50 -5.84 13.50
N SER A 6 6.40 -4.81 14.32
CA SER A 6 5.66 -3.60 14.01
C SER A 6 6.58 -2.41 14.21
N LEU A 7 6.64 -1.54 13.20
CA LEU A 7 7.39 -0.30 13.26
C LEU A 7 6.41 0.87 13.38
N GLU A 8 6.76 1.86 14.18
CA GLU A 8 5.92 3.04 14.37
C GLU A 8 6.71 4.32 14.16
N TRP A 9 6.05 5.29 13.56
CA TRP A 9 6.54 6.66 13.40
C TRP A 9 5.46 7.61 13.91
N GLU A 10 5.87 8.63 14.65
CA GLU A 10 4.96 9.62 15.23
C GLU A 10 5.27 11.01 14.68
N GLU A 11 4.30 11.89 14.80
CA GLU A 11 4.45 13.30 14.43
C GLU A 11 4.87 13.52 12.98
N LEU A 12 4.34 12.71 12.07
CA LEU A 12 4.62 12.86 10.64
C LEU A 12 3.70 13.94 10.05
N ASP A 13 4.28 15.01 9.55
CA ASP A 13 3.55 15.94 8.71
C ASP A 13 3.39 15.32 7.30
N GLU A 14 2.75 16.04 6.40
CA GLU A 14 2.48 15.52 5.07
C GLU A 14 3.76 15.17 4.30
N ASP A 15 4.78 16.04 4.38
CA ASP A 15 6.07 15.81 3.71
C ASP A 15 6.79 14.59 4.30
N ALA A 16 6.77 14.46 5.62
CA ALA A 16 7.38 13.31 6.30
C ALA A 16 6.66 12.01 5.95
N LEU A 17 5.33 12.05 5.82
CA LEU A 17 4.53 10.90 5.40
C LEU A 17 4.91 10.47 3.97
N ARG A 18 5.04 11.43 3.05
CA ARG A 18 5.49 11.15 1.68
C ARG A 18 6.89 10.57 1.66
N GLY A 19 7.79 11.11 2.47
CA GLY A 19 9.17 10.62 2.60
C GLY A 19 9.23 9.19 3.10
N LEU A 20 8.39 8.85 4.07
CA LEU A 20 8.29 7.48 4.59
C LEU A 20 7.79 6.53 3.50
N ALA A 21 6.77 6.94 2.74
CA ALA A 21 6.25 6.13 1.64
C ALA A 21 7.34 5.86 0.58
N ALA A 22 8.07 6.89 0.18
CA ALA A 22 9.15 6.74 -0.79
C ALA A 22 10.26 5.82 -0.28
N LYS A 23 10.64 5.96 0.98
CA LYS A 23 11.65 5.10 1.61
C LYS A 23 11.19 3.65 1.64
N ALA A 24 9.96 3.40 2.03
CA ALA A 24 9.41 2.06 2.13
C ALA A 24 9.40 1.33 0.78
N THR A 25 9.14 2.05 -0.32
CA THR A 25 9.11 1.42 -1.65
C THR A 25 10.44 0.81 -2.07
N GLY A 26 11.55 1.29 -1.52
CA GLY A 26 12.87 0.72 -1.79
C GLY A 26 13.03 -0.71 -1.28
N TYR A 27 12.11 -1.16 -0.45
CA TYR A 27 12.12 -2.51 0.13
C TYR A 27 11.02 -3.41 -0.42
N LEU A 28 10.20 -2.89 -1.33
CA LEU A 28 9.16 -3.68 -2.00
C LEU A 28 9.76 -4.57 -3.08
N ILE A 29 9.19 -5.75 -3.24
CA ILE A 29 9.55 -6.68 -4.31
C ILE A 29 8.29 -7.09 -5.06
N PRO A 30 8.40 -7.54 -6.33
CA PRO A 30 7.24 -8.05 -7.06
C PRO A 30 6.53 -9.16 -6.28
N GLY A 31 5.22 -9.10 -6.26
CA GLY A 31 4.37 -9.98 -5.48
C GLY A 31 3.89 -9.39 -4.15
N ASP A 32 4.49 -8.28 -3.71
CA ASP A 32 4.07 -7.64 -2.46
C ASP A 32 2.69 -7.01 -2.57
N VAL A 33 1.93 -7.15 -1.49
CA VAL A 33 0.65 -6.48 -1.30
C VAL A 33 0.76 -5.61 -0.06
N VAL A 34 0.43 -4.33 -0.22
CA VAL A 34 0.43 -3.35 0.88
C VAL A 34 -1.00 -2.88 1.11
N VAL A 35 -1.51 -3.15 2.30
CA VAL A 35 -2.85 -2.72 2.71
C VAL A 35 -2.74 -1.40 3.46
N LEU A 36 -3.50 -0.40 3.05
CA LEU A 36 -3.59 0.90 3.71
C LEU A 36 -4.83 0.92 4.59
N LYS A 37 -4.64 1.13 5.89
CA LYS A 37 -5.72 1.27 6.86
C LYS A 37 -5.72 2.68 7.44
N GLY A 38 -6.88 3.19 7.74
CA GLY A 38 -7.04 4.51 8.34
C GLY A 38 -8.38 5.12 7.99
N GLU A 39 -8.80 6.09 8.77
CA GLU A 39 -10.04 6.81 8.52
C GLU A 39 -9.94 7.63 7.24
N VAL A 40 -11.10 8.04 6.71
CA VAL A 40 -11.16 8.99 5.59
C VAL A 40 -10.37 10.24 5.98
N GLY A 41 -9.52 10.70 5.07
CA GLY A 41 -8.69 11.87 5.32
C GLY A 41 -7.43 11.62 6.13
N ALA A 42 -7.15 10.37 6.53
CA ALA A 42 -5.93 10.05 7.29
C ALA A 42 -4.65 10.20 6.49
N GLY A 43 -4.71 10.09 5.16
CA GLY A 43 -3.53 10.20 4.31
C GLY A 43 -3.20 8.95 3.51
N LYS A 44 -4.13 8.00 3.42
CA LYS A 44 -3.91 6.75 2.65
C LYS A 44 -3.57 7.03 1.19
N THR A 45 -4.36 7.87 0.54
CA THR A 45 -4.12 8.23 -0.86
C THR A 45 -2.82 9.01 -1.03
N THR A 46 -2.50 9.90 -0.08
CA THR A 46 -1.22 10.63 -0.07
C THR A 46 -0.05 9.65 -0.02
N PHE A 47 -0.13 8.65 0.85
CA PHE A 47 0.90 7.62 0.98
C PHE A 47 1.05 6.83 -0.34
N VAL A 48 -0.07 6.36 -0.90
CA VAL A 48 -0.05 5.59 -2.16
C VAL A 48 0.52 6.41 -3.30
N ARG A 49 0.12 7.66 -3.44
CA ARG A 49 0.65 8.53 -4.50
C ARG A 49 2.17 8.70 -4.40
N ALA A 50 2.68 8.92 -3.20
CA ALA A 50 4.11 9.07 -2.98
C ALA A 50 4.85 7.76 -3.28
N ALA A 51 4.31 6.63 -2.83
CA ALA A 51 4.88 5.31 -3.07
C ALA A 51 4.93 4.99 -4.57
N VAL A 52 3.82 5.20 -5.27
CA VAL A 52 3.72 4.92 -6.71
C VAL A 52 4.66 5.82 -7.49
N ARG A 53 4.78 7.09 -7.11
CA ARG A 53 5.71 8.03 -7.73
C ARG A 53 7.16 7.58 -7.52
N ALA A 54 7.50 7.09 -6.33
CA ALA A 54 8.84 6.58 -6.02
C ALA A 54 9.16 5.31 -6.84
N LEU A 55 8.15 4.57 -7.27
CA LEU A 55 8.30 3.42 -8.17
C LEU A 55 8.38 3.82 -9.65
N GLY A 56 8.56 5.10 -9.93
CA GLY A 56 8.81 5.57 -11.29
C GLY A 56 7.57 5.75 -12.16
N VAL A 57 6.38 5.66 -11.58
CA VAL A 57 5.14 5.90 -12.33
C VAL A 57 5.05 7.38 -12.66
N ARG A 58 4.92 7.70 -13.94
CA ARG A 58 4.86 9.08 -14.43
C ARG A 58 3.44 9.60 -14.60
N GLU A 59 2.48 8.70 -14.71
CA GLU A 59 1.07 9.06 -14.84
C GLU A 59 0.56 9.71 -13.55
N THR A 60 -0.43 10.57 -13.69
CA THR A 60 -1.11 11.14 -12.52
C THR A 60 -1.86 10.03 -11.79
N VAL A 61 -1.52 9.82 -10.53
CA VAL A 61 -2.19 8.83 -9.69
C VAL A 61 -3.48 9.42 -9.16
N THR A 62 -4.60 8.81 -9.57
CA THR A 62 -5.94 9.20 -9.11
C THR A 62 -6.60 8.00 -8.45
N SER A 63 -7.49 8.25 -7.51
CA SER A 63 -8.30 7.18 -6.94
C SER A 63 -9.17 6.56 -8.04
N PRO A 64 -9.31 5.22 -8.08
CA PRO A 64 -10.22 4.59 -9.02
C PRO A 64 -11.66 5.09 -8.83
N THR A 65 -12.31 5.55 -9.91
CA THR A 65 -13.65 6.15 -9.82
C THR A 65 -14.77 5.21 -10.25
N TYR A 66 -14.56 4.46 -11.30
CA TYR A 66 -15.59 3.57 -11.88
C TYR A 66 -15.27 2.10 -11.71
N GLN A 67 -14.01 1.79 -11.51
CA GLN A 67 -13.54 0.45 -11.25
C GLN A 67 -12.85 0.48 -9.89
N PHE A 68 -12.80 -0.66 -9.22
CA PHE A 68 -12.11 -0.72 -7.93
C PHE A 68 -10.58 -0.76 -8.06
N ALA A 69 -10.05 -0.86 -9.27
CA ALA A 69 -8.61 -1.05 -9.47
C ALA A 69 -8.08 -0.24 -10.65
N ARG A 70 -6.81 0.16 -10.53
CA ARG A 70 -6.08 0.81 -11.61
C ARG A 70 -4.63 0.34 -11.60
N GLY A 71 -4.12 -0.01 -12.79
CA GLY A 71 -2.74 -0.44 -12.97
C GLY A 71 -1.89 0.64 -13.61
N TYR A 72 -0.62 0.69 -13.22
CA TYR A 72 0.37 1.63 -13.73
C TYR A 72 1.64 0.89 -14.08
N GLU A 73 2.44 1.44 -14.98
CA GLU A 73 3.77 0.95 -15.25
C GLU A 73 4.80 1.73 -14.42
N GLY A 74 5.61 1.02 -13.67
CA GLY A 74 6.68 1.60 -12.87
C GLY A 74 7.96 0.83 -13.06
N PHE A 75 8.95 1.16 -12.23
CA PHE A 75 10.28 0.51 -12.26
C PHE A 75 10.75 0.24 -10.84
N ALA A 76 11.29 -0.94 -10.62
CA ALA A 76 11.88 -1.33 -9.36
C ALA A 76 13.15 -2.11 -9.64
N GLY A 77 14.27 -1.70 -9.02
CA GLY A 77 15.55 -2.36 -9.24
C GLY A 77 16.01 -2.35 -10.69
N GLY A 78 15.66 -1.31 -11.47
CA GLY A 78 16.03 -1.19 -12.86
C GLY A 78 15.18 -2.02 -13.82
N ARG A 79 14.10 -2.64 -13.33
CA ARG A 79 13.19 -3.46 -14.14
C ARG A 79 11.80 -2.88 -14.15
N ALA A 80 11.07 -3.05 -15.25
CA ALA A 80 9.68 -2.68 -15.34
C ALA A 80 8.84 -3.53 -14.37
N VAL A 81 7.91 -2.90 -13.69
CA VAL A 81 6.99 -3.57 -12.76
C VAL A 81 5.61 -2.96 -12.93
N THR A 82 4.58 -3.80 -12.83
CA THR A 82 3.21 -3.31 -12.76
C THR A 82 2.89 -2.91 -11.32
N VAL A 83 2.36 -1.71 -11.14
CA VAL A 83 1.95 -1.18 -9.84
C VAL A 83 0.44 -1.00 -9.86
N ASN A 84 -0.26 -1.66 -8.96
CA ASN A 84 -1.72 -1.59 -8.89
C ASN A 84 -2.17 -0.80 -7.69
N HIS A 85 -3.21 0.00 -7.86
CA HIS A 85 -3.89 0.71 -6.79
C HIS A 85 -5.35 0.27 -6.78
N LEU A 86 -5.77 -0.35 -5.69
CA LEU A 86 -7.12 -0.83 -5.49
C LEU A 86 -7.79 -0.04 -4.37
N ASP A 87 -9.06 0.29 -4.57
CA ASP A 87 -9.88 0.94 -3.56
C ASP A 87 -11.22 0.19 -3.49
N LEU A 88 -11.41 -0.55 -2.42
CA LEU A 88 -12.59 -1.39 -2.24
C LEU A 88 -13.67 -0.73 -1.37
N TYR A 89 -13.58 0.56 -1.15
CA TYR A 89 -14.50 1.30 -0.26
C TYR A 89 -15.98 1.09 -0.59
N ARG A 90 -16.32 1.04 -1.87
CA ARG A 90 -17.71 0.91 -2.33
C ARG A 90 -18.20 -0.53 -2.40
N LEU A 91 -17.32 -1.50 -2.15
CA LEU A 91 -17.69 -2.91 -2.19
C LEU A 91 -17.98 -3.41 -0.79
N GLU A 92 -19.21 -3.83 -0.54
CA GLU A 92 -19.57 -4.47 0.74
C GLU A 92 -19.13 -5.93 0.73
N GLU A 93 -19.37 -6.61 -0.41
CA GLU A 93 -18.96 -7.99 -0.61
C GLU A 93 -18.41 -8.14 -2.03
N LEU A 94 -17.54 -9.11 -2.20
CA LEU A 94 -17.02 -9.46 -3.52
C LEU A 94 -17.84 -10.59 -4.11
N ASP A 95 -18.37 -10.40 -5.32
CA ASP A 95 -18.97 -11.48 -6.07
C ASP A 95 -17.90 -12.31 -6.79
N ALA A 96 -18.29 -13.38 -7.48
CA ALA A 96 -17.34 -14.26 -8.17
C ALA A 96 -16.54 -13.53 -9.25
N ARG A 97 -17.13 -12.55 -9.91
CA ARG A 97 -16.46 -11.75 -10.93
C ARG A 97 -15.42 -10.82 -10.31
N ASP A 98 -15.75 -10.18 -9.21
CA ASP A 98 -14.83 -9.33 -8.46
C ASP A 98 -13.61 -10.13 -7.99
N VAL A 99 -13.82 -11.36 -7.51
CA VAL A 99 -12.73 -12.25 -7.07
C VAL A 99 -11.79 -12.57 -8.24
N LEU A 100 -12.33 -12.87 -9.41
CA LEU A 100 -11.52 -13.13 -10.59
C LEU A 100 -10.73 -11.91 -11.03
N ASP A 101 -11.35 -10.73 -11.02
CA ASP A 101 -10.66 -9.49 -11.35
C ASP A 101 -9.56 -9.19 -10.34
N LEU A 102 -9.83 -9.41 -9.05
CA LEU A 102 -8.86 -9.19 -8.00
C LEU A 102 -7.63 -10.10 -8.16
N ASP A 103 -7.85 -11.36 -8.50
CA ASP A 103 -6.74 -12.32 -8.72
C ASP A 103 -5.78 -11.84 -9.80
N GLU A 104 -6.29 -11.18 -10.84
CA GLU A 104 -5.45 -10.63 -11.89
C GLU A 104 -4.51 -9.53 -11.36
N TYR A 105 -5.01 -8.70 -10.42
CA TYR A 105 -4.20 -7.64 -9.82
C TYR A 105 -3.23 -8.15 -8.77
N LEU A 106 -3.50 -9.30 -8.16
CA LEU A 106 -2.63 -9.88 -7.13
C LEU A 106 -1.56 -10.81 -7.71
N ASP A 107 -1.25 -10.65 -8.97
CA ASP A 107 -0.22 -11.42 -9.67
C ASP A 107 1.16 -11.22 -9.01
N THR A 108 1.95 -12.29 -9.01
CA THR A 108 3.30 -12.30 -8.45
C THR A 108 4.28 -11.35 -9.15
N GLY A 109 3.95 -10.89 -10.36
CA GLY A 109 4.77 -9.93 -11.10
C GLY A 109 4.45 -8.47 -10.82
N SER A 110 3.48 -8.18 -9.95
CA SER A 110 3.06 -6.82 -9.66
C SER A 110 3.23 -6.46 -8.18
N MET A 111 3.22 -5.16 -7.91
CA MET A 111 3.16 -4.62 -6.55
C MET A 111 1.81 -3.95 -6.39
N THR A 112 1.07 -4.29 -5.34
CA THR A 112 -0.33 -3.87 -5.20
C THR A 112 -0.55 -3.13 -3.90
N PHE A 113 -1.16 -1.94 -4.00
CA PHE A 113 -1.61 -1.15 -2.85
C PHE A 113 -3.13 -1.20 -2.79
N ILE A 114 -3.67 -1.55 -1.63
CA ILE A 114 -5.12 -1.69 -1.43
C ILE A 114 -5.60 -0.79 -0.30
N GLU A 115 -6.55 0.10 -0.61
CA GLU A 115 -7.30 0.86 0.40
C GLU A 115 -8.63 0.16 0.64
N TRP A 116 -9.09 0.17 1.89
CA TRP A 116 -10.36 -0.45 2.29
C TRP A 116 -10.41 -1.94 1.94
N ALA A 117 -9.39 -2.69 2.37
CA ALA A 117 -9.20 -4.08 1.97
C ALA A 117 -10.15 -5.09 2.62
N ASN A 118 -11.01 -4.69 3.56
CA ASN A 118 -11.86 -5.62 4.31
C ASN A 118 -12.63 -6.63 3.45
N PRO A 119 -13.26 -6.25 2.33
CA PRO A 119 -13.96 -7.24 1.50
C PRO A 119 -13.06 -8.34 0.92
N ALA A 120 -11.77 -8.06 0.77
CA ALA A 120 -10.80 -8.99 0.18
C ALA A 120 -9.81 -9.56 1.19
N ALA A 121 -9.93 -9.21 2.47
CA ALA A 121 -8.93 -9.58 3.49
C ALA A 121 -8.65 -11.07 3.51
N HIS A 122 -9.67 -11.90 3.34
CA HIS A 122 -9.55 -13.35 3.36
C HIS A 122 -8.82 -13.94 2.15
N LEU A 123 -8.62 -13.14 1.10
CA LEU A 123 -7.91 -13.55 -0.12
C LEU A 123 -6.43 -13.17 -0.10
N LEU A 124 -6.01 -12.38 0.88
CA LEU A 124 -4.65 -11.85 0.94
C LEU A 124 -3.78 -12.75 1.80
N GLU A 125 -2.65 -13.18 1.23
CA GLU A 125 -1.62 -13.94 1.95
C GLU A 125 -0.53 -12.99 2.40
N GLU A 126 -0.26 -12.96 3.69
CA GLU A 126 0.82 -12.18 4.30
C GLU A 126 0.98 -10.74 3.76
N PRO A 127 -0.07 -9.92 3.75
CA PRO A 127 0.10 -8.55 3.29
C PRO A 127 0.90 -7.72 4.29
N SER A 128 1.63 -6.74 3.80
CA SER A 128 2.14 -5.67 4.65
C SER A 128 1.00 -4.70 4.93
N VAL A 129 0.92 -4.19 6.15
CA VAL A 129 -0.15 -3.29 6.56
C VAL A 129 0.44 -1.95 6.99
N VAL A 130 -0.01 -0.89 6.36
CA VAL A 130 0.32 0.48 6.73
C VAL A 130 -0.94 1.09 7.35
N GLU A 131 -0.91 1.29 8.66
CA GLU A 131 -2.01 1.93 9.38
C GLU A 131 -1.65 3.39 9.63
N ILE A 132 -2.50 4.30 9.14
CA ILE A 132 -2.28 5.74 9.28
C ILE A 132 -3.34 6.28 10.24
N LEU A 133 -2.89 6.86 11.34
CA LEU A 133 -3.75 7.36 12.41
C LEU A 133 -3.57 8.87 12.56
N HIS A 134 -4.66 9.56 12.84
CA HIS A 134 -4.58 10.97 13.20
C HIS A 134 -3.83 11.10 14.53
N HIS A 135 -2.89 12.02 14.62
CA HIS A 135 -2.13 12.30 15.83
C HIS A 135 -2.45 13.71 16.33
N THR A 136 -2.17 14.71 15.51
CA THR A 136 -2.66 16.08 15.70
C THR A 136 -3.39 16.48 14.41
N PRO A 137 -4.05 17.66 14.33
CA PRO A 137 -4.67 18.07 13.07
C PRO A 137 -3.72 18.07 11.88
N ASP A 138 -2.44 18.36 12.12
CA ASP A 138 -1.44 18.51 11.04
C ASP A 138 -0.46 17.34 10.96
N THR A 139 -0.55 16.36 11.85
CA THR A 139 0.39 15.23 11.88
C THR A 139 -0.33 13.89 11.98
N ARG A 140 0.39 12.84 11.62
CA ARG A 140 -0.10 11.47 11.62
C ARG A 140 0.87 10.56 12.35
N ARG A 141 0.34 9.45 12.82
CA ARG A 141 1.12 8.31 13.32
C ARG A 141 0.98 7.19 12.29
N VAL A 142 2.07 6.50 11.99
CA VAL A 142 2.04 5.37 11.07
C VAL A 142 2.56 4.12 11.79
N ARG A 143 1.82 3.03 11.63
CA ARG A 143 2.24 1.71 12.09
C ARG A 143 2.38 0.81 10.87
N LEU A 144 3.55 0.21 10.69
CA LEU A 144 3.85 -0.72 9.61
C LEU A 144 4.07 -2.11 10.18
N SER A 145 3.41 -3.10 9.61
CA SER A 145 3.57 -4.52 9.98
C SER A 145 3.63 -5.39 8.73
N GLY A 146 4.02 -6.65 8.90
CA GLY A 146 4.13 -7.63 7.82
C GLY A 146 5.51 -7.68 7.20
N PRO A 147 5.66 -8.30 6.01
CA PRO A 147 6.96 -8.52 5.38
C PRO A 147 7.78 -7.25 5.18
N LEU A 148 7.13 -6.15 4.82
CA LEU A 148 7.82 -4.87 4.60
C LEU A 148 8.46 -4.35 5.90
N ALA A 149 7.77 -4.51 7.03
CA ALA A 149 8.31 -4.11 8.33
C ALA A 149 9.56 -4.94 8.69
N LEU A 150 9.54 -6.22 8.39
CA LEU A 150 10.70 -7.11 8.61
C LEU A 150 11.90 -6.63 7.80
N ARG A 151 11.70 -6.29 6.55
CA ARG A 151 12.79 -5.83 5.67
C ARG A 151 13.39 -4.51 6.13
N LEU A 152 12.53 -3.55 6.50
CA LEU A 152 12.98 -2.26 7.02
C LEU A 152 13.71 -2.42 8.35
N SER A 153 13.23 -3.29 9.22
CA SER A 153 13.81 -3.58 10.52
C SER A 153 15.21 -4.19 10.38
N SER A 154 15.39 -5.17 9.50
CA SER A 154 16.67 -5.87 9.33
C SER A 154 17.76 -4.98 8.73
N LYS A 155 17.43 -3.90 8.05
CA LYS A 155 18.38 -2.94 7.50
C LYS A 155 18.79 -1.84 8.50
N SER A 156 18.12 -1.79 9.64
CA SER A 156 18.42 -0.78 10.67
C SER A 156 19.58 -1.17 11.60
N CYS A 157 20.14 -2.33 11.41
CA CYS A 157 21.26 -2.82 12.23
C CYS A 157 22.59 -2.39 11.67
#